data_64b62dcb75ff769426256da6a3a6d14d
#
_entry.id   64b62dcb75ff769426256da6a3a6d14d
#
_cell.length_a   1.000
_cell.length_b   1.000
_cell.length_c   1.000
_cell.angle_alpha   90.00
_cell.angle_beta   90.00
_cell.angle_gamma   90.00
#
_symmetry.space_group_name_H-M   'P 1'
#
loop_
_entity.id
_entity.type
_entity.pdbx_description
1 polymer ?
#
loop_
_entity_poly.entity_id
_entity_poly.type
_entity_poly.pdbx_seq_one_letter_code
_entity_poly.pdbx_strand_id
1 'polypeptide(L)'
;MRAMKGWLALALTLLARQATAQAQIAQRWPLDPAGSVRIVNPAGRIRVLGWDADSVAVSGRLEPRAGRFSTAGDQHVRTLGVDTGPGAAELDIHVPRRATVWVKSATATIEVEGVEGTLDLTSQGGSIRVLGTPQDVTAETMDGAVELAGGTGRARVKTVSGDILLRGASQDLGASTLSGRIVVRAAGWQRGGTGVQRGRFESVTGDVRFEGEVGRGGVVEVESQSGTIELRVPASTVAEFDLLTIGGTITNHLSEAQPTPRAGGTGRELRFSTGAGGAQVTARSFKGRILLEPK
;
A
#
# COMPACT_ATOMS: atom_id res chain seq x y z
N MET A 1 36.90 70.20 -45.46
CA MET A 1 35.56 69.88 -45.16
C MET A 1 35.35 68.39 -45.51
N ARG A 2 35.49 67.46 -44.55
CA ARG A 2 35.24 66.03 -44.74
C ARG A 2 34.52 65.53 -43.49
N ALA A 3 33.28 65.06 -43.66
CA ALA A 3 32.45 64.48 -42.64
C ALA A 3 32.88 63.03 -42.37
N MET A 4 33.19 62.67 -41.14
CA MET A 4 33.42 61.33 -40.69
C MET A 4 32.11 60.74 -40.18
N LYS A 5 31.68 59.70 -40.85
CA LYS A 5 30.50 58.88 -40.43
C LYS A 5 30.95 57.83 -39.40
N GLY A 6 30.48 57.97 -38.16
CA GLY A 6 30.64 56.93 -37.14
C GLY A 6 29.70 55.73 -37.34
N TRP A 7 30.26 54.56 -37.37
CA TRP A 7 29.50 53.30 -37.34
C TRP A 7 29.40 52.83 -35.91
N LEU A 8 28.18 52.88 -35.38
CA LEU A 8 27.85 52.18 -34.14
C LEU A 8 27.58 50.70 -34.48
N ALA A 9 28.47 49.83 -34.08
CA ALA A 9 28.25 48.38 -34.09
C ALA A 9 27.42 47.98 -32.87
N LEU A 10 26.17 47.62 -33.09
CA LEU A 10 25.26 47.05 -32.08
C LEU A 10 25.62 45.59 -31.91
N ALA A 11 26.35 45.22 -30.87
CA ALA A 11 26.60 43.83 -30.50
C ALA A 11 25.35 43.27 -29.83
N LEU A 12 24.55 42.50 -30.57
CA LEU A 12 23.42 41.73 -30.07
C LEU A 12 23.97 40.45 -29.40
N THR A 13 24.17 40.48 -28.09
CA THR A 13 24.45 39.26 -27.31
C THR A 13 23.23 38.41 -27.23
N LEU A 14 23.14 37.36 -28.06
CA LEU A 14 22.19 36.24 -27.90
C LEU A 14 22.56 35.47 -26.62
N LEU A 15 21.85 35.74 -25.55
CA LEU A 15 21.81 34.84 -24.39
C LEU A 15 21.08 33.58 -24.81
N ALA A 16 21.80 32.58 -25.32
CA ALA A 16 21.27 31.22 -25.46
C ALA A 16 20.95 30.72 -24.06
N ARG A 17 19.67 30.73 -23.68
CA ARG A 17 19.18 29.95 -22.58
C ARG A 17 19.47 28.49 -22.93
N GLN A 18 20.48 27.91 -22.31
CA GLN A 18 20.63 26.45 -22.28
C GLN A 18 19.41 25.88 -21.55
N ALA A 19 18.39 25.53 -22.29
CA ALA A 19 17.35 24.63 -21.79
C ALA A 19 18.10 23.35 -21.44
N THR A 20 18.24 23.06 -20.16
CA THR A 20 18.72 21.77 -19.66
C THR A 20 17.72 20.73 -20.16
N ALA A 21 18.09 20.06 -21.24
CA ALA A 21 17.26 19.04 -21.86
C ALA A 21 17.04 17.92 -20.84
N GLN A 22 15.78 17.72 -20.44
CA GLN A 22 15.37 16.55 -19.66
C GLN A 22 15.66 15.31 -20.52
N ALA A 23 16.40 14.37 -19.97
CA ALA A 23 16.67 13.13 -20.68
C ALA A 23 15.36 12.30 -20.74
N GLN A 24 14.87 12.03 -21.93
CA GLN A 24 13.72 11.17 -22.17
C GLN A 24 14.16 9.71 -22.29
N ILE A 25 13.40 8.83 -21.67
CA ILE A 25 13.55 7.37 -21.75
C ILE A 25 12.38 6.83 -22.58
N ALA A 26 12.68 5.97 -23.56
CA ALA A 26 11.67 5.20 -24.29
C ALA A 26 12.36 3.92 -24.79
N GLN A 27 12.17 2.83 -24.05
CA GLN A 27 12.82 1.55 -24.35
C GLN A 27 11.88 0.39 -24.08
N ARG A 28 12.08 -0.73 -24.80
CA ARG A 28 11.28 -1.95 -24.67
C ARG A 28 12.15 -3.18 -24.84
N TRP A 29 11.89 -4.21 -24.05
CA TRP A 29 12.58 -5.50 -24.10
C TRP A 29 11.58 -6.65 -23.98
N PRO A 30 11.87 -7.82 -24.57
CA PRO A 30 11.10 -9.01 -24.30
C PRO A 30 11.15 -9.38 -22.82
N LEU A 31 10.05 -9.89 -22.30
CA LEU A 31 9.93 -10.42 -20.95
C LEU A 31 8.87 -11.51 -20.95
N ASP A 32 9.16 -12.62 -20.33
CA ASP A 32 8.21 -13.72 -20.19
C ASP A 32 6.92 -13.27 -19.47
N PRO A 33 5.75 -13.86 -19.78
CA PRO A 33 4.47 -13.49 -19.15
C PRO A 33 4.48 -13.53 -17.62
N ALA A 34 5.26 -14.43 -17.01
CA ALA A 34 5.48 -14.53 -15.57
C ALA A 34 6.91 -14.13 -15.18
N GLY A 35 7.61 -13.39 -16.02
CA GLY A 35 8.96 -12.90 -15.77
C GLY A 35 9.01 -11.90 -14.62
N SER A 36 10.21 -11.55 -14.21
CA SER A 36 10.45 -10.70 -13.06
C SER A 36 11.00 -9.34 -13.47
N VAL A 37 10.48 -8.26 -12.87
CA VAL A 37 10.99 -6.90 -13.07
C VAL A 37 11.44 -6.32 -11.75
N ARG A 38 12.69 -5.87 -11.69
CA ARG A 38 13.25 -5.14 -10.55
C ARG A 38 13.41 -3.67 -10.92
N ILE A 39 12.82 -2.79 -10.13
CA ILE A 39 12.80 -1.36 -10.38
C ILE A 39 13.45 -0.64 -9.19
N VAL A 40 14.44 0.19 -9.46
CA VAL A 40 15.10 1.04 -8.47
C VAL A 40 15.03 2.48 -8.96
N ASN A 41 14.30 3.32 -8.24
CA ASN A 41 14.25 4.75 -8.49
C ASN A 41 14.27 5.50 -7.16
N PRO A 42 15.33 6.20 -6.81
CA PRO A 42 15.48 6.87 -5.52
C PRO A 42 14.40 7.90 -5.22
N ALA A 43 14.01 8.72 -6.20
CA ALA A 43 13.08 9.83 -5.99
C ALA A 43 12.22 10.09 -7.25
N GLY A 44 11.05 10.71 -7.04
CA GLY A 44 10.11 11.07 -8.09
C GLY A 44 8.87 10.18 -8.12
N ARG A 45 8.56 9.58 -9.28
CA ARG A 45 7.39 8.72 -9.44
C ARG A 45 7.73 7.44 -10.22
N ILE A 46 7.19 6.33 -9.77
CA ILE A 46 7.22 5.04 -10.45
C ILE A 46 5.76 4.62 -10.67
N ARG A 47 5.34 4.51 -11.92
CA ARG A 47 4.04 3.97 -12.29
C ARG A 47 4.24 2.67 -13.04
N VAL A 48 3.68 1.58 -12.52
CA VAL A 48 3.75 0.24 -13.13
C VAL A 48 2.35 -0.15 -13.61
N LEU A 49 2.24 -0.48 -14.88
CA LEU A 49 0.99 -0.83 -15.55
C LEU A 49 1.06 -2.25 -16.09
N GLY A 50 0.12 -3.09 -15.70
CA GLY A 50 -0.04 -4.43 -16.27
C GLY A 50 -0.64 -4.37 -17.68
N TRP A 51 -0.05 -5.10 -18.64
CA TRP A 51 -0.57 -5.21 -20.01
C TRP A 51 -0.51 -6.65 -20.54
N ASP A 52 -1.12 -6.87 -21.70
CA ASP A 52 -1.22 -8.21 -22.30
C ASP A 52 -0.09 -8.52 -23.31
N ALA A 53 1.07 -7.86 -23.18
CA ALA A 53 2.20 -8.09 -24.06
C ALA A 53 3.38 -8.76 -23.31
N ASP A 54 4.07 -9.69 -23.96
CA ASP A 54 5.24 -10.40 -23.43
C ASP A 54 6.52 -9.54 -23.53
N SER A 55 6.45 -8.41 -22.86
CA SER A 55 7.55 -7.43 -22.85
C SER A 55 7.43 -6.46 -21.69
N VAL A 56 8.55 -5.86 -21.32
CA VAL A 56 8.61 -4.69 -20.47
C VAL A 56 8.90 -3.46 -21.31
N ALA A 57 8.14 -2.39 -21.14
CA ALA A 57 8.40 -1.10 -21.78
C ALA A 57 8.52 -0.03 -20.71
N VAL A 58 9.48 0.86 -20.89
CA VAL A 58 9.74 1.98 -20.01
C VAL A 58 9.70 3.27 -20.81
N SER A 59 8.93 4.20 -20.34
CA SER A 59 8.96 5.59 -20.76
C SER A 59 9.12 6.50 -19.55
N GLY A 60 9.72 7.66 -19.74
CA GLY A 60 9.89 8.55 -18.61
C GLY A 60 10.80 9.73 -18.87
N ARG A 61 10.99 10.51 -17.83
CA ARG A 61 11.82 11.71 -17.82
C ARG A 61 12.71 11.72 -16.59
N LEU A 62 13.97 12.07 -16.81
CA LEU A 62 14.92 12.33 -15.74
C LEU A 62 15.11 13.84 -15.60
N GLU A 63 14.97 14.33 -14.39
CA GLU A 63 15.38 15.69 -14.08
C GLU A 63 16.89 15.86 -14.21
N PRO A 64 17.39 17.09 -14.43
CA PRO A 64 18.81 17.37 -14.31
C PRO A 64 19.33 16.88 -12.96
N ARG A 65 20.41 16.09 -12.97
CA ARG A 65 21.02 15.45 -11.79
C ARG A 65 20.26 14.24 -11.21
N ALA A 66 19.23 13.73 -11.84
CA ALA A 66 18.56 12.49 -11.39
C ALA A 66 19.45 11.24 -11.49
N GLY A 67 20.61 11.34 -12.11
CA GLY A 67 21.47 10.20 -12.39
C GLY A 67 21.23 9.64 -13.80
N ARG A 68 21.70 8.43 -14.05
CA ARG A 68 21.53 7.73 -15.34
C ARG A 68 20.52 6.63 -15.22
N PHE A 69 19.71 6.48 -16.24
CA PHE A 69 18.91 5.28 -16.39
C PHE A 69 19.78 4.13 -16.88
N SER A 70 19.68 3.00 -16.21
CA SER A 70 20.40 1.77 -16.55
C SER A 70 19.43 0.59 -16.63
N THR A 71 19.77 -0.40 -17.44
CA THR A 71 19.00 -1.62 -17.56
C THR A 71 19.93 -2.81 -17.71
N ALA A 72 19.53 -3.95 -17.13
CA ALA A 72 20.28 -5.20 -17.21
C ALA A 72 19.30 -6.39 -17.17
N GLY A 73 19.76 -7.56 -17.57
CA GLY A 73 19.00 -8.80 -17.51
C GLY A 73 18.57 -9.32 -18.88
N ASP A 74 17.73 -10.33 -18.87
CA ASP A 74 17.26 -11.08 -20.02
C ASP A 74 15.71 -11.10 -20.11
N GLN A 75 15.14 -12.07 -20.81
CA GLN A 75 13.70 -12.24 -20.95
C GLN A 75 13.02 -12.80 -19.68
N HIS A 76 13.77 -13.36 -18.73
CA HIS A 76 13.22 -13.92 -17.48
C HIS A 76 13.25 -12.90 -16.34
N VAL A 77 14.33 -12.10 -16.29
CA VAL A 77 14.54 -11.09 -15.26
C VAL A 77 15.08 -9.80 -15.87
N ARG A 78 14.35 -8.71 -15.71
CA ARG A 78 14.76 -7.38 -16.16
C ARG A 78 14.94 -6.45 -14.95
N THR A 79 16.10 -5.84 -14.86
CA THR A 79 16.39 -4.80 -13.88
C THR A 79 16.37 -3.44 -14.57
N LEU A 80 15.66 -2.49 -13.98
CA LEU A 80 15.54 -1.11 -14.42
C LEU A 80 15.96 -0.22 -13.25
N GLY A 81 16.93 0.63 -13.46
CA GLY A 81 17.47 1.45 -12.37
C GLY A 81 17.73 2.88 -12.80
N VAL A 82 17.52 3.80 -11.87
CA VAL A 82 18.05 5.17 -11.94
C VAL A 82 19.10 5.29 -10.85
N ASP A 83 20.29 5.74 -11.23
CA ASP A 83 21.39 5.95 -10.28
C ASP A 83 21.00 6.99 -9.23
N THR A 84 21.64 6.93 -8.07
CA THR A 84 21.40 7.90 -7.00
C THR A 84 21.88 9.29 -7.41
N GLY A 85 20.97 10.25 -7.42
CA GLY A 85 21.23 11.65 -7.72
C GLY A 85 20.28 12.56 -6.94
N PRO A 86 20.54 13.86 -6.87
CA PRO A 86 19.65 14.80 -6.18
C PRO A 86 18.37 15.17 -6.95
N GLY A 87 18.26 14.77 -8.22
CA GLY A 87 17.07 15.01 -9.05
C GLY A 87 16.12 13.83 -9.03
N ALA A 88 14.87 14.08 -9.39
CA ALA A 88 13.82 13.08 -9.47
C ALA A 88 13.70 12.45 -10.87
N ALA A 89 13.18 11.23 -10.94
CA ALA A 89 12.83 10.58 -12.18
C ALA A 89 11.34 10.17 -12.17
N GLU A 90 10.67 10.41 -13.29
CA GLU A 90 9.32 9.92 -13.54
C GLU A 90 9.40 8.76 -14.50
N LEU A 91 8.98 7.59 -14.06
CA LEU A 91 9.01 6.35 -14.84
C LEU A 91 7.61 5.78 -14.99
N ASP A 92 7.16 5.59 -16.22
CA ASP A 92 5.99 4.82 -16.59
C ASP A 92 6.45 3.48 -17.20
N ILE A 93 6.13 2.38 -16.51
CA ILE A 93 6.66 1.05 -16.81
C ILE A 93 5.49 0.11 -17.07
N HIS A 94 5.43 -0.45 -18.28
CA HIS A 94 4.46 -1.47 -18.63
C HIS A 94 5.10 -2.85 -18.46
N VAL A 95 4.41 -3.76 -17.78
CA VAL A 95 4.87 -5.12 -17.51
C VAL A 95 3.77 -6.13 -17.87
N PRO A 96 4.09 -7.39 -18.22
CA PRO A 96 3.08 -8.42 -18.35
C PRO A 96 2.22 -8.51 -17.07
N ARG A 97 0.90 -8.71 -17.20
CA ARG A 97 -0.01 -8.75 -16.03
C ARG A 97 0.44 -9.72 -14.95
N ARG A 98 1.00 -10.87 -15.33
CA ARG A 98 1.40 -11.95 -14.42
C ARG A 98 2.84 -11.83 -13.92
N ALA A 99 3.53 -10.75 -14.27
CA ALA A 99 4.92 -10.53 -13.87
C ALA A 99 5.05 -10.40 -12.34
N THR A 100 6.20 -10.79 -11.84
CA THR A 100 6.64 -10.48 -10.48
C THR A 100 7.36 -9.14 -10.50
N VAL A 101 6.92 -8.19 -9.69
CA VAL A 101 7.47 -6.83 -9.68
C VAL A 101 8.06 -6.50 -8.32
N TRP A 102 9.35 -6.18 -8.28
CA TRP A 102 10.03 -5.62 -7.12
C TRP A 102 10.34 -4.14 -7.37
N VAL A 103 9.89 -3.30 -6.45
CA VAL A 103 10.18 -1.87 -6.50
C VAL A 103 10.90 -1.46 -5.23
N LYS A 104 12.02 -0.77 -5.38
CA LYS A 104 12.74 -0.16 -4.27
C LYS A 104 12.94 1.32 -4.51
N SER A 105 12.52 2.13 -3.55
CA SER A 105 12.65 3.60 -3.60
C SER A 105 13.09 4.17 -2.26
N ALA A 106 13.66 5.37 -2.28
CA ALA A 106 13.81 6.17 -1.07
C ALA A 106 12.57 7.06 -0.87
N THR A 107 12.22 7.90 -1.82
CA THR A 107 11.13 8.88 -1.67
C THR A 107 10.15 8.93 -2.85
N ALA A 108 10.35 8.10 -3.89
CA ALA A 108 9.41 8.09 -5.02
C ALA A 108 8.04 7.55 -4.61
N THR A 109 7.01 8.15 -5.13
CA THR A 109 5.67 7.58 -5.11
C THR A 109 5.62 6.36 -6.01
N ILE A 110 5.05 5.25 -5.51
CA ILE A 110 4.89 4.00 -6.23
C ILE A 110 3.40 3.77 -6.51
N GLU A 111 3.05 3.69 -7.79
CA GLU A 111 1.71 3.41 -8.27
C GLU A 111 1.73 2.14 -9.11
N VAL A 112 0.93 1.14 -8.76
CA VAL A 112 0.82 -0.12 -9.52
C VAL A 112 -0.63 -0.35 -9.91
N GLU A 113 -0.88 -0.61 -11.18
CA GLU A 113 -2.24 -0.81 -11.71
C GLU A 113 -2.29 -2.02 -12.67
N GLY A 114 -3.26 -2.89 -12.48
CA GLY A 114 -3.56 -3.99 -13.40
C GLY A 114 -2.52 -5.11 -13.43
N VAL A 115 -1.62 -5.21 -12.44
CA VAL A 115 -0.72 -6.35 -12.27
C VAL A 115 -1.42 -7.41 -11.43
N GLU A 116 -1.42 -8.64 -11.89
CA GLU A 116 -2.06 -9.81 -11.28
C GLU A 116 -1.05 -10.76 -10.61
N GLY A 117 0.24 -10.58 -10.88
CA GLY A 117 1.32 -11.39 -10.31
C GLY A 117 1.66 -11.01 -8.87
N THR A 118 2.92 -11.17 -8.50
CA THR A 118 3.43 -10.86 -7.16
C THR A 118 4.04 -9.47 -7.12
N LEU A 119 3.74 -8.70 -6.07
CA LEU A 119 4.27 -7.36 -5.85
C LEU A 119 5.07 -7.30 -4.55
N ASP A 120 6.30 -6.83 -4.62
CA ASP A 120 7.15 -6.49 -3.48
C ASP A 120 7.59 -5.03 -3.60
N LEU A 121 7.00 -4.16 -2.80
CA LEU A 121 7.09 -2.72 -2.94
C LEU A 121 7.67 -2.13 -1.66
N THR A 122 8.84 -1.54 -1.76
CA THR A 122 9.54 -0.93 -0.62
C THR A 122 9.85 0.54 -0.90
N SER A 123 9.45 1.42 0.01
CA SER A 123 9.82 2.83 0.01
C SER A 123 10.25 3.27 1.42
N GLN A 124 11.08 4.29 1.53
CA GLN A 124 11.33 4.91 2.85
C GLN A 124 10.27 5.99 3.14
N GLY A 125 10.12 6.98 2.26
CA GLY A 125 9.21 8.11 2.48
C GLY A 125 8.11 8.29 1.43
N GLY A 126 8.12 7.51 0.34
CA GLY A 126 7.12 7.60 -0.72
C GLY A 126 5.85 6.81 -0.41
N SER A 127 4.71 7.31 -0.84
CA SER A 127 3.45 6.57 -0.77
C SER A 127 3.40 5.40 -1.76
N ILE A 128 2.66 4.36 -1.39
CA ILE A 128 2.46 3.16 -2.23
C ILE A 128 0.97 3.01 -2.50
N ARG A 129 0.60 2.93 -3.78
CA ARG A 129 -0.78 2.70 -4.20
C ARG A 129 -0.85 1.53 -5.16
N VAL A 130 -1.70 0.55 -4.87
CA VAL A 130 -1.93 -0.61 -5.73
C VAL A 130 -3.42 -0.69 -6.08
N LEU A 131 -3.72 -0.74 -7.38
CA LEU A 131 -5.06 -0.88 -7.92
C LEU A 131 -5.14 -2.15 -8.77
N GLY A 132 -6.02 -3.07 -8.42
CA GLY A 132 -6.20 -4.32 -9.17
C GLY A 132 -6.34 -5.53 -8.28
N THR A 133 -6.00 -6.70 -8.82
CA THR A 133 -6.19 -7.99 -8.16
C THR A 133 -4.91 -8.83 -8.18
N PRO A 134 -3.79 -8.32 -7.64
CA PRO A 134 -2.56 -9.10 -7.56
C PRO A 134 -2.73 -10.34 -6.67
N GLN A 135 -1.98 -11.39 -6.97
CA GLN A 135 -2.01 -12.64 -6.22
C GLN A 135 -1.42 -12.47 -4.81
N ASP A 136 -0.30 -11.78 -4.72
CA ASP A 136 0.41 -11.53 -3.46
C ASP A 136 0.98 -10.11 -3.46
N VAL A 137 0.82 -9.39 -2.35
CA VAL A 137 1.36 -8.04 -2.17
C VAL A 137 2.09 -7.94 -0.85
N THR A 138 3.36 -7.57 -0.93
CA THR A 138 4.12 -7.06 0.21
C THR A 138 4.41 -5.57 -0.04
N ALA A 139 3.98 -4.70 0.85
CA ALA A 139 4.22 -3.27 0.76
C ALA A 139 4.78 -2.75 2.08
N GLU A 140 5.97 -2.18 2.02
CA GLU A 140 6.67 -1.66 3.19
C GLU A 140 7.10 -0.21 2.97
N THR A 141 6.79 0.66 3.94
CA THR A 141 7.27 2.05 3.94
C THR A 141 7.57 2.52 5.36
N MET A 142 8.36 3.57 5.53
CA MET A 142 8.53 4.17 6.86
C MET A 142 7.49 5.27 7.10
N ASP A 143 7.42 6.26 6.23
CA ASP A 143 6.58 7.44 6.44
C ASP A 143 5.45 7.61 5.40
N GLY A 144 5.46 6.81 4.34
CA GLY A 144 4.46 6.89 3.28
C GLY A 144 3.14 6.21 3.63
N ALA A 145 2.04 6.74 3.14
CA ALA A 145 0.77 6.04 3.19
C ALA A 145 0.73 4.87 2.20
N VAL A 146 0.01 3.79 2.57
CA VAL A 146 -0.20 2.63 1.70
C VAL A 146 -1.68 2.44 1.42
N GLU A 147 -2.05 2.42 0.15
CA GLU A 147 -3.41 2.13 -0.30
C GLU A 147 -3.42 0.90 -1.22
N LEU A 148 -4.17 -0.13 -0.84
CA LEU A 148 -4.48 -1.26 -1.71
C LEU A 148 -5.97 -1.26 -2.01
N ALA A 149 -6.34 -1.29 -3.30
CA ALA A 149 -7.73 -1.30 -3.73
C ALA A 149 -7.97 -2.32 -4.84
N GLY A 150 -9.04 -3.13 -4.68
CA GLY A 150 -9.44 -4.17 -5.64
C GLY A 150 -9.63 -5.52 -4.97
N GLY A 151 -8.57 -6.17 -4.62
CA GLY A 151 -8.57 -7.46 -3.94
C GLY A 151 -7.20 -8.12 -4.10
N THR A 152 -6.87 -9.01 -3.20
CA THR A 152 -5.60 -9.76 -3.26
C THR A 152 -5.82 -11.17 -2.72
N GLY A 153 -5.03 -12.14 -3.15
CA GLY A 153 -4.95 -13.43 -2.49
C GLY A 153 -4.37 -13.27 -1.09
N ARG A 154 -3.22 -12.59 -1.01
CA ARG A 154 -2.55 -12.25 0.24
C ARG A 154 -2.05 -10.80 0.18
N ALA A 155 -2.19 -10.07 1.28
CA ALA A 155 -1.57 -8.77 1.46
C ALA A 155 -0.84 -8.68 2.80
N ARG A 156 0.39 -8.17 2.76
CA ARG A 156 1.18 -7.82 3.94
C ARG A 156 1.65 -6.38 3.79
N VAL A 157 1.16 -5.52 4.67
CA VAL A 157 1.46 -4.09 4.63
C VAL A 157 2.07 -3.64 5.94
N LYS A 158 3.21 -2.95 5.85
CA LYS A 158 3.88 -2.40 7.01
C LYS A 158 4.26 -0.95 6.80
N THR A 159 4.02 -0.14 7.80
CA THR A 159 4.53 1.23 7.85
C THR A 159 4.96 1.60 9.28
N VAL A 160 5.73 2.66 9.43
CA VAL A 160 6.04 3.17 10.76
C VAL A 160 5.05 4.29 11.14
N SER A 161 4.90 5.30 10.32
CA SER A 161 4.04 6.45 10.62
C SER A 161 2.93 6.70 9.59
N GLY A 162 2.92 6.00 8.45
CA GLY A 162 1.92 6.18 7.40
C GLY A 162 0.58 5.51 7.69
N ASP A 163 -0.48 6.06 7.15
CA ASP A 163 -1.80 5.43 7.19
C ASP A 163 -1.87 4.25 6.20
N ILE A 164 -2.60 3.21 6.59
CA ILE A 164 -2.85 2.03 5.76
C ILE A 164 -4.33 1.95 5.42
N LEU A 165 -4.65 1.87 4.14
CA LEU A 165 -6.01 1.72 3.64
C LEU A 165 -6.11 0.49 2.74
N LEU A 166 -6.82 -0.53 3.21
CA LEU A 166 -7.10 -1.76 2.46
C LEU A 166 -8.56 -1.79 2.05
N ARG A 167 -8.86 -1.87 0.75
CA ARG A 167 -10.21 -1.94 0.20
C ARG A 167 -10.35 -3.08 -0.79
N GLY A 168 -11.37 -3.89 -0.66
CA GLY A 168 -11.69 -4.93 -1.64
C GLY A 168 -11.80 -6.32 -1.05
N ALA A 169 -11.92 -7.31 -1.95
CA ALA A 169 -12.07 -8.71 -1.58
C ALA A 169 -10.70 -9.37 -1.41
N SER A 170 -10.31 -9.68 -0.18
CA SER A 170 -9.05 -10.36 0.11
C SER A 170 -9.25 -11.39 1.22
N GLN A 171 -8.57 -12.51 1.10
CA GLN A 171 -8.73 -13.62 2.04
C GLN A 171 -7.74 -13.59 3.20
N ASP A 172 -6.50 -13.16 2.94
CA ASP A 172 -5.41 -13.14 3.92
C ASP A 172 -4.78 -11.75 3.98
N LEU A 173 -5.09 -11.01 5.04
CA LEU A 173 -4.71 -9.62 5.23
C LEU A 173 -3.85 -9.45 6.48
N GLY A 174 -2.71 -8.81 6.34
CA GLY A 174 -1.90 -8.34 7.46
C GLY A 174 -1.55 -6.87 7.28
N ALA A 175 -1.80 -6.06 8.30
CA ALA A 175 -1.39 -4.67 8.31
C ALA A 175 -0.81 -4.30 9.67
N SER A 176 0.34 -3.66 9.68
CA SER A 176 0.96 -3.18 10.92
C SER A 176 1.54 -1.78 10.78
N THR A 177 1.34 -0.98 11.82
CA THR A 177 1.90 0.37 11.90
C THR A 177 2.30 0.71 13.32
N LEU A 178 3.23 1.65 13.50
CA LEU A 178 3.55 2.15 14.83
C LEU A 178 2.58 3.28 15.22
N SER A 179 2.34 4.26 14.36
CA SER A 179 1.54 5.44 14.69
C SER A 179 0.46 5.83 13.67
N GLY A 180 0.45 5.22 12.50
CA GLY A 180 -0.56 5.47 11.47
C GLY A 180 -1.89 4.80 11.77
N ARG A 181 -2.94 5.24 11.10
CA ARG A 181 -4.25 4.61 11.16
C ARG A 181 -4.32 3.42 10.19
N ILE A 182 -4.96 2.33 10.63
CA ILE A 182 -5.29 1.20 9.77
C ILE A 182 -6.79 1.21 9.48
N VAL A 183 -7.17 1.29 8.21
CA VAL A 183 -8.56 1.18 7.78
C VAL A 183 -8.69 0.01 6.81
N VAL A 184 -9.46 -0.98 7.21
CA VAL A 184 -9.76 -2.14 6.38
C VAL A 184 -11.24 -2.09 6.01
N ARG A 185 -11.54 -2.02 4.72
CA ARG A 185 -12.88 -2.14 4.16
C ARG A 185 -12.91 -3.39 3.29
N ALA A 186 -13.04 -4.53 3.95
CA ALA A 186 -13.22 -5.78 3.26
C ALA A 186 -14.59 -5.75 2.59
N ALA A 187 -14.62 -5.68 1.26
CA ALA A 187 -15.85 -5.77 0.51
C ALA A 187 -16.45 -7.14 0.80
N GLY A 188 -17.58 -7.11 1.52
CA GLY A 188 -18.47 -8.23 1.51
C GLY A 188 -18.85 -8.46 0.06
N TRP A 189 -18.51 -9.48 -0.41
CA TRP A 189 -19.07 -10.43 -1.26
C TRP A 189 -20.32 -10.02 -2.07
N GLN A 190 -20.13 -9.32 -3.11
CA GLN A 190 -21.21 -9.21 -4.10
C GLN A 190 -21.23 -10.31 -5.18
N ARG A 191 -20.36 -11.31 -5.16
CA ARG A 191 -20.36 -12.43 -6.14
C ARG A 191 -19.58 -13.68 -5.68
N GLY A 192 -19.96 -14.42 -4.57
CA GLY A 192 -19.42 -15.72 -4.24
C GLY A 192 -18.08 -15.71 -3.39
N GLY A 193 -17.47 -14.60 -2.71
CA GLY A 193 -16.31 -14.61 -1.80
C GLY A 193 -16.70 -15.00 -0.39
N THR A 194 -15.73 -15.39 0.27
CA THR A 194 -15.91 -16.07 1.55
C THR A 194 -15.65 -15.15 2.74
N GLY A 195 -15.55 -13.83 2.51
CA GLY A 195 -15.11 -12.89 3.53
C GLY A 195 -13.62 -13.04 3.86
N VAL A 196 -13.14 -12.32 4.84
CA VAL A 196 -11.74 -12.43 5.32
C VAL A 196 -11.57 -13.76 6.03
N GLN A 197 -10.63 -14.59 5.57
CA GLN A 197 -10.29 -15.87 6.21
C GLN A 197 -9.21 -15.69 7.27
N ARG A 198 -8.23 -14.83 7.04
CA ARG A 198 -7.20 -14.43 8.00
C ARG A 198 -7.00 -12.94 7.94
N GLY A 199 -7.22 -12.27 9.06
CA GLY A 199 -6.97 -10.85 9.25
C GLY A 199 -6.10 -10.62 10.49
N ARG A 200 -4.96 -9.91 10.35
CA ARG A 200 -4.15 -9.49 11.49
C ARG A 200 -3.79 -8.02 11.34
N PHE A 201 -4.28 -7.21 12.26
CA PHE A 201 -4.14 -5.76 12.22
C PHE A 201 -3.56 -5.26 13.53
N GLU A 202 -2.39 -4.61 13.46
CA GLU A 202 -1.62 -4.22 14.63
C GLU A 202 -1.23 -2.75 14.56
N SER A 203 -1.50 -1.99 15.61
CA SER A 203 -1.03 -0.61 15.77
C SER A 203 -0.52 -0.38 17.19
N VAL A 204 0.47 0.49 17.36
CA VAL A 204 0.86 0.90 18.70
C VAL A 204 0.02 2.08 19.18
N THR A 205 -0.01 3.18 18.44
CA THR A 205 -0.75 4.38 18.85
C THR A 205 -1.88 4.79 17.92
N GLY A 206 -1.94 4.23 16.71
CA GLY A 206 -2.96 4.54 15.73
C GLY A 206 -4.26 3.77 15.93
N ASP A 207 -5.34 4.35 15.43
CA ASP A 207 -6.64 3.69 15.41
C ASP A 207 -6.68 2.56 14.38
N VAL A 208 -7.41 1.50 14.70
CA VAL A 208 -7.65 0.38 13.78
C VAL A 208 -9.13 0.23 13.54
N ARG A 209 -9.55 0.37 12.28
CA ARG A 209 -10.94 0.16 11.87
C ARG A 209 -11.03 -1.00 10.90
N PHE A 210 -11.75 -2.02 11.28
CA PHE A 210 -12.13 -3.14 10.43
C PHE A 210 -13.62 -3.04 10.09
N GLU A 211 -13.93 -3.02 8.82
CA GLU A 211 -15.30 -3.03 8.30
C GLU A 211 -15.42 -4.12 7.24
N GLY A 212 -16.16 -5.19 7.51
CA GLY A 212 -16.31 -6.25 6.54
C GLY A 212 -16.88 -7.55 7.11
N GLU A 213 -16.98 -8.53 6.22
CA GLU A 213 -17.41 -9.88 6.58
C GLU A 213 -16.19 -10.73 6.96
N VAL A 214 -16.33 -11.52 8.00
CA VAL A 214 -15.38 -12.58 8.35
C VAL A 214 -15.92 -13.89 7.79
N GLY A 215 -15.12 -14.59 7.02
CA GLY A 215 -15.53 -15.85 6.40
C GLY A 215 -15.80 -16.93 7.43
N ARG A 216 -16.59 -17.94 7.06
CA ARG A 216 -16.86 -19.08 7.94
C ARG A 216 -15.53 -19.77 8.32
N GLY A 217 -15.31 -19.97 9.61
CA GLY A 217 -14.04 -20.47 10.15
C GLY A 217 -12.86 -19.52 10.01
N GLY A 218 -13.11 -18.28 9.58
CA GLY A 218 -12.07 -17.25 9.49
C GLY A 218 -11.64 -16.71 10.84
N VAL A 219 -10.45 -16.15 10.90
CA VAL A 219 -9.85 -15.57 12.11
C VAL A 219 -9.46 -14.13 11.83
N VAL A 220 -9.97 -13.20 12.64
CA VAL A 220 -9.60 -11.78 12.61
C VAL A 220 -9.07 -11.37 13.97
N GLU A 221 -7.82 -10.93 13.99
CA GLU A 221 -7.13 -10.44 15.18
C GLU A 221 -6.80 -8.96 15.00
N VAL A 222 -7.18 -8.15 15.99
CA VAL A 222 -6.91 -6.72 16.00
C VAL A 222 -6.25 -6.34 17.32
N GLU A 223 -5.09 -5.73 17.25
CA GLU A 223 -4.34 -5.31 18.41
C GLU A 223 -3.98 -3.82 18.33
N SER A 224 -4.20 -3.09 19.42
CA SER A 224 -3.71 -1.71 19.56
C SER A 224 -3.24 -1.46 20.99
N GLN A 225 -2.13 -0.76 21.16
CA GLN A 225 -1.68 -0.43 22.52
C GLN A 225 -2.49 0.74 23.09
N SER A 226 -2.76 1.80 22.31
CA SER A 226 -3.47 2.98 22.82
C SER A 226 -4.51 3.57 21.87
N GLY A 227 -4.57 3.16 20.62
CA GLY A 227 -5.56 3.60 19.65
C GLY A 227 -6.94 2.96 19.86
N THR A 228 -7.95 3.55 19.26
CA THR A 228 -9.30 2.97 19.22
C THR A 228 -9.35 1.81 18.25
N ILE A 229 -9.96 0.70 18.65
CA ILE A 229 -10.31 -0.42 17.78
C ILE A 229 -11.80 -0.33 17.47
N GLU A 230 -12.14 -0.19 16.21
CA GLU A 230 -13.53 -0.18 15.73
C GLU A 230 -13.76 -1.39 14.82
N LEU A 231 -14.66 -2.28 15.23
CA LEU A 231 -15.04 -3.46 14.49
C LEU A 231 -16.46 -3.30 13.97
N ARG A 232 -16.65 -3.26 12.66
CA ARG A 232 -17.96 -3.22 12.00
C ARG A 232 -18.16 -4.48 11.18
N VAL A 233 -19.03 -5.34 11.66
CA VAL A 233 -19.37 -6.61 11.01
C VAL A 233 -20.87 -6.68 10.74
N PRO A 234 -21.34 -7.40 9.71
CA PRO A 234 -22.77 -7.61 9.51
C PRO A 234 -23.44 -8.20 10.75
N ALA A 235 -24.65 -7.76 11.04
CA ALA A 235 -25.44 -8.31 12.17
C ALA A 235 -25.70 -9.82 12.04
N SER A 236 -25.64 -10.35 10.82
CA SER A 236 -25.76 -11.77 10.51
C SER A 236 -24.46 -12.58 10.66
N THR A 237 -23.37 -11.95 11.08
CA THR A 237 -22.08 -12.62 11.24
C THR A 237 -22.17 -13.67 12.34
N VAL A 238 -21.84 -14.93 12.00
CA VAL A 238 -21.73 -16.04 12.95
C VAL A 238 -20.27 -16.14 13.38
N ALA A 239 -19.97 -15.70 14.61
CA ALA A 239 -18.63 -15.67 15.14
C ALA A 239 -18.58 -15.77 16.66
N GLU A 240 -17.42 -16.20 17.16
CA GLU A 240 -17.01 -16.06 18.55
C GLU A 240 -16.22 -14.76 18.70
N PHE A 241 -16.64 -13.90 19.62
CA PHE A 241 -15.99 -12.62 19.90
C PHE A 241 -15.27 -12.69 21.24
N ASP A 242 -13.96 -12.36 21.24
CA ASP A 242 -13.11 -12.21 22.43
C ASP A 242 -12.47 -10.83 22.45
N LEU A 243 -13.05 -9.91 23.21
CA LEU A 243 -12.61 -8.52 23.29
C LEU A 243 -12.04 -8.24 24.68
N LEU A 244 -10.86 -7.64 24.74
CA LEU A 244 -10.15 -7.35 25.99
C LEU A 244 -9.48 -5.97 25.95
N THR A 245 -9.71 -5.18 26.99
CA THR A 245 -8.91 -3.97 27.24
C THR A 245 -8.47 -3.89 28.70
N ILE A 246 -7.26 -3.39 28.94
CA ILE A 246 -6.72 -3.28 30.31
C ILE A 246 -7.12 -1.94 30.97
N GLY A 247 -6.91 -0.84 30.27
CA GLY A 247 -7.18 0.51 30.81
C GLY A 247 -8.23 1.30 30.01
N GLY A 248 -8.91 0.65 29.06
CA GLY A 248 -9.90 1.29 28.20
C GLY A 248 -11.34 0.87 28.51
N THR A 249 -12.20 1.03 27.51
CA THR A 249 -13.61 0.65 27.56
C THR A 249 -13.97 -0.26 26.39
N ILE A 250 -14.95 -1.13 26.59
CA ILE A 250 -15.56 -1.93 25.52
C ILE A 250 -17.01 -1.48 25.39
N THR A 251 -17.43 -1.15 24.16
CA THR A 251 -18.82 -0.82 23.83
C THR A 251 -19.30 -1.82 22.78
N ASN A 252 -20.39 -2.50 23.06
CA ASN A 252 -20.98 -3.50 22.18
C ASN A 252 -22.38 -3.07 21.75
N HIS A 253 -22.56 -2.88 20.44
CA HIS A 253 -23.86 -2.61 19.83
C HIS A 253 -24.32 -3.76 18.91
N LEU A 254 -23.54 -4.82 18.82
CA LEU A 254 -23.87 -5.98 17.97
C LEU A 254 -24.80 -6.98 18.68
N SER A 255 -24.77 -7.04 20.03
CA SER A 255 -25.57 -7.97 20.83
C SER A 255 -25.87 -7.39 22.21
N GLU A 256 -26.76 -8.07 22.96
CA GLU A 256 -27.10 -7.72 24.35
C GLU A 256 -25.99 -8.04 25.37
N ALA A 257 -24.92 -8.75 24.96
CA ALA A 257 -23.82 -9.12 25.85
C ALA A 257 -23.10 -7.86 26.38
N GLN A 258 -22.87 -7.81 27.68
CA GLN A 258 -22.26 -6.68 28.36
C GLN A 258 -20.83 -6.99 28.79
N PRO A 259 -19.92 -6.02 28.70
CA PRO A 259 -18.55 -6.17 29.18
C PRO A 259 -18.51 -6.40 30.70
N THR A 260 -17.71 -7.38 31.13
CA THR A 260 -17.49 -7.69 32.54
C THR A 260 -16.09 -7.27 33.01
N PRO A 261 -15.89 -7.01 34.32
CA PRO A 261 -14.54 -6.88 34.84
C PRO A 261 -13.72 -8.15 34.58
N ARG A 262 -12.48 -7.98 34.18
CA ARG A 262 -11.58 -9.11 33.93
C ARG A 262 -11.32 -9.89 35.23
N ALA A 263 -11.42 -11.21 35.18
CA ALA A 263 -11.14 -12.07 36.32
C ALA A 263 -9.64 -11.97 36.72
N GLY A 264 -9.39 -11.67 38.00
CA GLY A 264 -8.03 -11.64 38.57
C GLY A 264 -7.14 -10.46 38.19
N GLY A 265 -7.68 -9.35 37.61
CA GLY A 265 -6.87 -8.22 37.23
C GLY A 265 -7.63 -6.96 36.88
N THR A 266 -6.91 -5.96 36.39
CA THR A 266 -7.48 -4.72 35.86
C THR A 266 -7.97 -4.93 34.43
N GLY A 267 -9.05 -4.25 34.04
CA GLY A 267 -9.55 -4.21 32.67
C GLY A 267 -10.96 -4.73 32.52
N ARG A 268 -11.40 -4.76 31.28
CA ARG A 268 -12.71 -5.23 30.85
C ARG A 268 -12.56 -6.31 29.79
N GLU A 269 -13.41 -7.33 29.88
CA GLU A 269 -13.50 -8.38 28.86
C GLU A 269 -14.96 -8.55 28.41
N LEU A 270 -15.11 -8.96 27.18
CA LEU A 270 -16.40 -9.31 26.58
C LEU A 270 -16.21 -10.57 25.72
N ARG A 271 -16.87 -11.65 26.11
CA ARG A 271 -16.90 -12.91 25.34
C ARG A 271 -18.32 -13.31 25.08
N PHE A 272 -18.63 -13.56 23.81
CA PHE A 272 -19.92 -14.06 23.41
C PHE A 272 -19.83 -14.70 22.01
N SER A 273 -20.85 -15.48 21.66
CA SER A 273 -21.00 -16.08 20.33
C SER A 273 -22.35 -15.71 19.75
N THR A 274 -22.36 -15.42 18.45
CA THR A 274 -23.57 -15.13 17.67
C THR A 274 -24.14 -16.39 16.98
N GLY A 275 -23.52 -17.56 17.19
CA GLY A 275 -23.95 -18.85 16.64
C GLY A 275 -22.86 -19.91 16.74
N ALA A 276 -23.17 -21.16 16.41
CA ALA A 276 -22.24 -22.27 16.50
C ALA A 276 -21.39 -22.40 15.22
N GLY A 277 -20.09 -22.75 15.37
CA GLY A 277 -19.20 -23.10 14.26
C GLY A 277 -18.84 -21.94 13.33
N GLY A 278 -18.83 -20.73 13.88
CA GLY A 278 -18.53 -19.51 13.15
C GLY A 278 -17.06 -19.15 13.06
N ALA A 279 -16.82 -17.89 12.72
CA ALA A 279 -15.51 -17.27 12.70
C ALA A 279 -15.02 -16.93 14.11
N GLN A 280 -13.77 -16.54 14.24
CA GLN A 280 -13.20 -16.00 15.47
C GLN A 280 -12.78 -14.54 15.25
N VAL A 281 -13.23 -13.66 16.15
CA VAL A 281 -12.89 -12.23 16.13
C VAL A 281 -12.30 -11.85 17.48
N THR A 282 -11.03 -11.54 17.49
CA THR A 282 -10.29 -11.14 18.70
C THR A 282 -9.88 -9.68 18.60
N ALA A 283 -10.16 -8.88 19.63
CA ALA A 283 -9.65 -7.52 19.74
C ALA A 283 -9.02 -7.27 21.10
N ARG A 284 -7.79 -6.78 21.07
CA ARG A 284 -7.01 -6.52 22.28
C ARG A 284 -6.49 -5.11 22.30
N SER A 285 -6.74 -4.38 23.40
CA SER A 285 -6.19 -3.06 23.61
C SER A 285 -5.59 -2.93 25.00
N PHE A 286 -4.48 -2.19 25.13
CA PHE A 286 -3.94 -1.91 26.44
C PHE A 286 -4.64 -0.71 27.10
N LYS A 287 -4.81 0.42 26.39
CA LYS A 287 -5.44 1.65 26.90
C LYS A 287 -6.60 2.16 26.06
N GLY A 288 -6.75 1.68 24.83
CA GLY A 288 -7.72 2.18 23.88
C GLY A 288 -9.12 1.64 24.11
N ARG A 289 -10.09 2.32 23.50
CA ARG A 289 -11.48 1.87 23.44
C ARG A 289 -11.64 0.80 22.36
N ILE A 290 -12.47 -0.19 22.63
CA ILE A 290 -12.93 -1.17 21.64
C ILE A 290 -14.42 -0.91 21.40
N LEU A 291 -14.79 -0.73 20.13
CA LEU A 291 -16.15 -0.49 19.70
C LEU A 291 -16.56 -1.59 18.71
N LEU A 292 -17.63 -2.31 19.02
CA LEU A 292 -18.21 -3.35 18.15
C LEU A 292 -19.58 -2.90 17.69
N GLU A 293 -19.75 -2.72 16.39
CA GLU A 293 -20.95 -2.21 15.76
C GLU A 293 -21.47 -3.09 14.64
N PRO A 294 -22.78 -3.15 14.41
CA PRO A 294 -23.32 -3.71 13.19
C PRO A 294 -22.94 -2.81 11.99
N LYS A 295 -22.69 -3.48 10.84
CA LYS A 295 -22.46 -2.81 9.55
C LYS A 295 -23.77 -2.50 8.87
#